data_d84efad96d213976f1ee29834d67bd6c
#
_entry.id   d84efad96d213976f1ee29834d67bd6c
#
_cell.length_a   1.000
_cell.length_b   1.000
_cell.length_c   1.000
_cell.angle_alpha   90.00
_cell.angle_beta   90.00
_cell.angle_gamma   90.00
#
_symmetry.space_group_name_H-M   'P 1'
#
loop_
_entity.id
_entity.type
_entity.pdbx_description
1 polymer ?
#
loop_
_entity_poly.entity_id
_entity_poly.type
_entity_poly.pdbx_seq_one_letter_code
_entity_poly.pdbx_strand_id
1 'polypeptide(L)'
;MFYYLSGTVAHMEPYLVVIDCGGVGYACRTTSYTLSALKKGEKGKVFTHLNVREDAMELYGFATQEELNLFEQLISVSGVGPKAALSILSSNTPANLALSIITGDEKALTVAQGIGKKIAQRVILELKDKLAKGQTVTGGGETYGGTGVTLIPENKLSEASAALAVLGYTQGEINLALKGIDLD
;
A
#
# COMPACT_ATOMS: atom_id res chain seq x y z
N MET A 1 12.49 17.21 3.40
CA MET A 1 11.53 16.07 3.38
C MET A 1 12.29 14.81 2.98
N PHE A 2 12.11 13.71 3.66
CA PHE A 2 12.78 12.46 3.34
C PHE A 2 11.86 11.64 2.44
N TYR A 3 12.31 11.23 1.25
CA TYR A 3 11.53 10.40 0.34
C TYR A 3 11.76 8.91 0.58
N TYR A 4 13.02 8.53 0.78
CA TYR A 4 13.43 7.21 1.23
C TYR A 4 14.74 7.27 2.01
N LEU A 5 15.02 6.24 2.78
CA LEU A 5 16.32 5.98 3.39
C LEU A 5 16.88 4.70 2.81
N SER A 6 18.16 4.73 2.44
CA SER A 6 18.88 3.56 1.93
C SER A 6 20.22 3.45 2.66
N GLY A 7 20.42 2.33 3.35
CA GLY A 7 21.61 2.14 4.20
C GLY A 7 21.68 0.73 4.74
N THR A 8 22.38 0.58 5.86
CA THR A 8 22.46 -0.70 6.59
C THR A 8 21.37 -0.74 7.67
N VAL A 9 20.63 -1.84 7.77
CA VAL A 9 19.67 -2.06 8.85
C VAL A 9 20.43 -2.26 10.15
N ALA A 10 20.62 -1.19 10.91
CA ALA A 10 21.45 -1.20 12.12
C ALA A 10 20.73 -1.83 13.31
N HIS A 11 19.43 -1.59 13.44
CA HIS A 11 18.64 -2.08 14.56
C HIS A 11 17.19 -2.36 14.16
N MET A 12 16.57 -3.36 14.80
CA MET A 12 15.18 -3.73 14.61
C MET A 12 14.56 -4.08 15.95
N GLU A 13 13.38 -3.55 16.21
CA GLU A 13 12.47 -3.86 17.32
C GLU A 13 11.03 -3.98 16.80
N PRO A 14 10.09 -4.49 17.58
CA PRO A 14 8.68 -4.44 17.20
C PRO A 14 8.26 -3.00 16.85
N TYR A 15 7.77 -2.80 15.63
CA TYR A 15 7.33 -1.51 15.08
C TYR A 15 8.43 -0.44 14.94
N LEU A 16 9.70 -0.82 14.94
CA LEU A 16 10.83 0.09 14.76
C LEU A 16 11.93 -0.53 13.92
N VAL A 17 12.44 0.22 12.96
CA VAL A 17 13.67 -0.08 12.23
C VAL A 17 14.60 1.12 12.23
N VAL A 18 15.90 0.89 12.40
CA VAL A 18 16.93 1.92 12.28
C VAL A 18 17.76 1.66 11.02
N ILE A 19 17.80 2.63 10.12
CA ILE A 19 18.62 2.59 8.91
C ILE A 19 19.82 3.50 9.12
N ASP A 20 21.02 2.91 9.11
CA ASP A 20 22.28 3.66 9.14
C ASP A 20 22.62 4.14 7.72
N CYS A 21 22.61 5.43 7.54
CA CYS A 21 22.97 6.11 6.30
C CYS A 21 24.31 6.86 6.49
N GLY A 22 25.42 6.11 6.41
CA GLY A 22 26.77 6.69 6.50
C GLY A 22 27.14 7.21 7.89
N GLY A 23 26.76 6.51 8.95
CA GLY A 23 27.06 6.86 10.35
C GLY A 23 25.93 7.65 11.04
N VAL A 24 24.82 7.93 10.33
CA VAL A 24 23.61 8.54 10.92
C VAL A 24 22.50 7.50 10.94
N GLY A 25 22.04 7.12 12.15
CA GLY A 25 20.95 6.16 12.35
C GLY A 25 19.59 6.85 12.34
N TYR A 26 18.78 6.58 11.33
CA TYR A 26 17.41 7.08 11.23
C TYR A 26 16.43 6.04 11.79
N ALA A 27 15.76 6.39 12.89
CA ALA A 27 14.76 5.55 13.52
C ALA A 27 13.39 5.77 12.86
N CYS A 28 12.87 4.73 12.22
CA CYS A 28 11.57 4.77 11.54
C CYS A 28 10.57 3.86 12.27
N ARG A 29 9.40 4.38 12.60
CA ARG A 29 8.24 3.56 12.96
C ARG A 29 7.81 2.78 11.73
N THR A 30 7.47 1.51 11.90
CA THR A 30 7.20 0.64 10.75
C THR A 30 6.19 -0.46 11.10
N THR A 31 5.83 -1.27 10.10
CA THR A 31 4.91 -2.40 10.21
C THR A 31 5.65 -3.72 10.40
N SER A 32 4.93 -4.75 10.84
CA SER A 32 5.46 -6.12 10.84
C SER A 32 5.76 -6.63 9.42
N TYR A 33 5.00 -6.18 8.41
CA TYR A 33 5.24 -6.50 7.00
C TYR A 33 6.60 -5.98 6.54
N THR A 34 6.89 -4.69 6.74
CA THR A 34 8.20 -4.10 6.44
C THR A 34 9.34 -4.78 7.22
N LEU A 35 9.14 -5.07 8.52
CA LEU A 35 10.16 -5.77 9.32
C LEU A 35 10.47 -7.17 8.76
N SER A 36 9.49 -7.89 8.22
CA SER A 36 9.70 -9.20 7.61
C SER A 36 10.50 -9.15 6.30
N ALA A 37 10.46 -8.01 5.60
CA ALA A 37 11.19 -7.79 4.35
C ALA A 37 12.64 -7.33 4.55
N LEU A 38 13.01 -6.96 5.78
CA LEU A 38 14.34 -6.43 6.12
C LEU A 38 15.11 -7.44 6.97
N LYS A 39 16.45 -7.36 6.91
CA LYS A 39 17.31 -8.18 7.76
C LYS A 39 18.38 -7.31 8.42
N LYS A 40 18.52 -7.47 9.73
CA LYS A 40 19.52 -6.75 10.53
C LYS A 40 20.94 -7.04 10.00
N GLY A 41 21.73 -6.00 9.82
CA GLY A 41 23.09 -6.05 9.31
C GLY A 41 23.20 -6.02 7.78
N GLU A 42 22.08 -6.22 7.03
CA GLU A 42 22.09 -6.16 5.57
C GLU A 42 21.72 -4.75 5.06
N LYS A 43 21.98 -4.51 3.78
CA LYS A 43 21.50 -3.29 3.10
C LYS A 43 19.99 -3.34 2.97
N GLY A 44 19.35 -2.22 3.30
CA GLY A 44 17.90 -2.05 3.22
C GLY A 44 17.52 -0.67 2.68
N LYS A 45 16.31 -0.60 2.13
CA LYS A 45 15.69 0.65 1.69
C LYS A 45 14.28 0.72 2.25
N VAL A 46 13.91 1.86 2.80
CA VAL A 46 12.54 2.14 3.25
C VAL A 46 12.06 3.46 2.67
N PHE A 47 10.85 3.49 2.14
CA PHE A 47 10.15 4.71 1.74
C PHE A 47 9.59 5.39 2.98
N THR A 48 9.63 6.71 3.04
CA THR A 48 9.41 7.39 4.32
C THR A 48 8.30 8.43 4.26
N HIS A 49 7.55 8.51 5.36
CA HIS A 49 6.62 9.57 5.67
C HIS A 49 7.08 10.29 6.94
N LEU A 50 7.25 11.61 6.86
CA LEU A 50 7.62 12.43 8.01
C LEU A 50 6.36 13.08 8.60
N ASN A 51 6.03 12.72 9.83
CA ASN A 51 4.94 13.30 10.59
C ASN A 51 5.50 14.35 11.56
N VAL A 52 5.15 15.60 11.32
CA VAL A 52 5.59 16.74 12.15
C VAL A 52 4.41 17.25 12.95
N ARG A 53 4.60 17.35 14.26
CA ARG A 53 3.66 17.96 15.22
C ARG A 53 4.39 19.03 16.03
N GLU A 54 3.67 19.78 16.81
CA GLU A 54 4.26 20.83 17.66
C GLU A 54 5.27 20.29 18.67
N ASP A 55 5.03 19.09 19.17
CA ASP A 55 5.78 18.42 20.24
C ASP A 55 6.65 17.24 19.77
N ALA A 56 6.52 16.79 18.51
CA ALA A 56 7.20 15.61 18.02
C ALA A 56 7.45 15.63 16.51
N MET A 57 8.58 15.02 16.14
CA MET A 57 8.91 14.69 14.75
C MET A 57 9.15 13.19 14.66
N GLU A 58 8.26 12.48 13.99
CA GLU A 58 8.31 11.02 13.86
C GLU A 58 8.46 10.62 12.39
N LEU A 59 9.39 9.72 12.12
CA LEU A 59 9.61 9.15 10.79
C LEU A 59 8.97 7.76 10.73
N TYR A 60 8.19 7.55 9.67
CA TYR A 60 7.57 6.27 9.34
C TYR A 60 8.25 5.70 8.11
N GLY A 61 8.58 4.40 8.11
CA GLY A 61 9.30 3.75 7.03
C GLY A 61 8.61 2.48 6.56
N PHE A 62 8.59 2.26 5.24
CA PHE A 62 7.87 1.17 4.59
C PHE A 62 8.74 0.50 3.52
N ALA A 63 8.67 -0.82 3.41
CA ALA A 63 9.48 -1.57 2.45
C ALA A 63 9.08 -1.28 1.00
N THR A 64 7.82 -0.98 0.75
CA THR A 64 7.28 -0.72 -0.59
C THR A 64 6.56 0.62 -0.66
N GLN A 65 6.49 1.19 -1.88
CA GLN A 65 5.74 2.42 -2.13
C GLN A 65 4.23 2.21 -1.95
N GLU A 66 3.73 1.01 -2.28
CA GLU A 66 2.32 0.66 -2.08
C GLU A 66 1.93 0.69 -0.61
N GLU A 67 2.80 0.16 0.26
CA GLU A 67 2.58 0.19 1.71
C GLU A 67 2.56 1.62 2.25
N LEU A 68 3.49 2.48 1.78
CA LEU A 68 3.50 3.90 2.10
C LEU A 68 2.21 4.59 1.63
N ASN A 69 1.80 4.36 0.39
CA ASN A 69 0.59 4.97 -0.18
C ASN A 69 -0.66 4.58 0.63
N LEU A 70 -0.77 3.31 1.03
CA LEU A 70 -1.87 2.85 1.89
C LEU A 70 -1.81 3.50 3.27
N PHE A 71 -0.62 3.65 3.86
CA PHE A 71 -0.45 4.37 5.11
C PHE A 71 -0.96 5.81 5.02
N GLU A 72 -0.57 6.55 3.98
CA GLU A 72 -0.98 7.93 3.74
C GLU A 72 -2.50 8.05 3.52
N GLN A 73 -3.08 7.10 2.80
CA GLN A 73 -4.53 7.04 2.64
C GLN A 73 -5.24 6.76 3.97
N LEU A 74 -4.74 5.82 4.78
CA LEU A 74 -5.31 5.51 6.09
C LEU A 74 -5.29 6.72 7.04
N ILE A 75 -4.15 7.42 7.13
CA ILE A 75 -4.05 8.60 8.01
C ILE A 75 -4.87 9.80 7.50
N SER A 76 -5.29 9.82 6.25
CA SER A 76 -6.21 10.82 5.72
C SER A 76 -7.65 10.63 6.20
N VAL A 77 -7.99 9.44 6.72
CA VAL A 77 -9.31 9.13 7.26
C VAL A 77 -9.46 9.70 8.66
N SER A 78 -10.49 10.50 8.87
CA SER A 78 -10.76 11.11 10.18
C SER A 78 -10.92 10.05 11.28
N GLY A 79 -10.13 10.18 12.35
CA GLY A 79 -10.08 9.23 13.46
C GLY A 79 -9.07 8.10 13.30
N VAL A 80 -8.33 8.06 12.20
CA VAL A 80 -7.21 7.14 11.99
C VAL A 80 -5.90 7.90 12.12
N GLY A 81 -5.25 7.77 13.27
CA GLY A 81 -3.90 8.32 13.47
C GLY A 81 -2.81 7.34 12.99
N PRO A 82 -1.54 7.80 12.95
CA PRO A 82 -0.43 6.97 12.48
C PRO A 82 -0.28 5.61 13.19
N LYS A 83 -0.50 5.56 14.51
CA LYS A 83 -0.46 4.30 15.27
C LYS A 83 -1.55 3.31 14.82
N ALA A 84 -2.76 3.82 14.58
CA ALA A 84 -3.88 3.02 14.09
C ALA A 84 -3.60 2.50 12.67
N ALA A 85 -3.07 3.35 11.79
CA ALA A 85 -2.67 2.97 10.44
C ALA A 85 -1.58 1.89 10.43
N LEU A 86 -0.54 2.00 11.29
CA LEU A 86 0.47 0.95 11.44
C LEU A 86 -0.14 -0.37 11.93
N SER A 87 -1.09 -0.33 12.87
CA SER A 87 -1.78 -1.51 13.37
C SER A 87 -2.57 -2.22 12.27
N ILE A 88 -3.30 -1.46 11.44
CA ILE A 88 -4.06 -1.98 10.30
C ILE A 88 -3.12 -2.63 9.28
N LEU A 89 -2.05 -1.94 8.88
CA LEU A 89 -1.07 -2.44 7.91
C LEU A 89 -0.27 -3.64 8.42
N SER A 90 -0.08 -3.74 9.75
CA SER A 90 0.63 -4.88 10.37
C SER A 90 -0.20 -6.15 10.45
N SER A 91 -1.52 -6.06 10.35
CA SER A 91 -2.42 -7.22 10.42
C SER A 91 -2.70 -7.88 9.07
N ASN A 92 -2.34 -7.22 7.97
CA ASN A 92 -2.57 -7.71 6.61
C ASN A 92 -1.43 -7.33 5.68
N THR A 93 -1.27 -8.07 4.57
CA THR A 93 -0.42 -7.59 3.48
C THR A 93 -1.08 -6.38 2.79
N PRO A 94 -0.31 -5.46 2.18
CA PRO A 94 -0.88 -4.31 1.47
C PRO A 94 -1.96 -4.69 0.45
N ALA A 95 -1.73 -5.74 -0.34
CA ALA A 95 -2.68 -6.24 -1.33
C ALA A 95 -3.99 -6.75 -0.70
N ASN A 96 -3.89 -7.56 0.37
CA ASN A 96 -5.06 -8.08 1.07
C ASN A 96 -5.85 -6.97 1.77
N LEU A 97 -5.16 -5.98 2.34
CA LEU A 97 -5.80 -4.83 2.96
C LEU A 97 -6.58 -4.01 1.92
N ALA A 98 -5.97 -3.71 0.77
CA ALA A 98 -6.64 -3.00 -0.30
C ALA A 98 -7.90 -3.76 -0.79
N LEU A 99 -7.79 -5.07 -0.98
CA LEU A 99 -8.92 -5.92 -1.34
C LEU A 99 -10.02 -5.90 -0.28
N SER A 100 -9.67 -6.01 1.00
CA SER A 100 -10.64 -5.98 2.11
C SER A 100 -11.40 -4.65 2.17
N ILE A 101 -10.74 -3.54 1.88
CA ILE A 101 -11.40 -2.22 1.82
C ILE A 101 -12.34 -2.15 0.61
N ILE A 102 -11.91 -2.61 -0.57
CA ILE A 102 -12.72 -2.60 -1.80
C ILE A 102 -13.96 -3.49 -1.65
N THR A 103 -13.80 -4.68 -1.06
CA THR A 103 -14.90 -5.63 -0.86
C THR A 103 -15.80 -5.27 0.34
N GLY A 104 -15.35 -4.34 1.21
CA GLY A 104 -16.09 -3.92 2.39
C GLY A 104 -16.01 -4.89 3.55
N ASP A 105 -14.89 -5.63 3.68
CA ASP A 105 -14.68 -6.57 4.78
C ASP A 105 -14.29 -5.85 6.08
N GLU A 106 -15.31 -5.45 6.86
CA GLU A 106 -15.09 -4.81 8.16
C GLU A 106 -14.32 -5.71 9.15
N LYS A 107 -14.48 -7.02 9.05
CA LYS A 107 -13.86 -7.96 10.00
C LYS A 107 -12.35 -7.96 9.83
N ALA A 108 -11.85 -7.96 8.59
CA ALA A 108 -10.42 -7.90 8.30
C ALA A 108 -9.75 -6.66 8.90
N LEU A 109 -10.45 -5.53 8.96
CA LEU A 109 -9.94 -4.29 9.55
C LEU A 109 -10.00 -4.30 11.08
N THR A 110 -11.03 -4.89 11.67
CA THR A 110 -11.22 -4.93 13.14
C THR A 110 -10.30 -5.91 13.84
N VAL A 111 -9.56 -6.77 13.13
CA VAL A 111 -8.48 -7.59 13.70
C VAL A 111 -7.34 -6.71 14.23
N ALA A 112 -7.13 -5.54 13.64
CA ALA A 112 -6.09 -4.60 14.06
C ALA A 112 -6.39 -4.03 15.44
N GLN A 113 -5.38 -4.05 16.33
CA GLN A 113 -5.51 -3.57 17.69
C GLN A 113 -5.92 -2.09 17.73
N GLY A 114 -6.96 -1.77 18.47
CA GLY A 114 -7.48 -0.41 18.62
C GLY A 114 -8.43 0.02 17.50
N ILE A 115 -8.77 -0.85 16.55
CA ILE A 115 -9.69 -0.55 15.45
C ILE A 115 -11.06 -1.14 15.76
N GLY A 116 -11.99 -0.27 16.15
CA GLY A 116 -13.38 -0.65 16.35
C GLY A 116 -14.19 -0.61 15.05
N LYS A 117 -15.42 -1.19 15.10
CA LYS A 117 -16.34 -1.25 13.98
C LYS A 117 -16.59 0.11 13.31
N LYS A 118 -16.75 1.18 14.10
CA LYS A 118 -16.99 2.54 13.58
C LYS A 118 -15.82 3.06 12.71
N ILE A 119 -14.59 2.79 13.16
CA ILE A 119 -13.38 3.20 12.41
C ILE A 119 -13.25 2.35 11.14
N ALA A 120 -13.45 1.03 11.24
CA ALA A 120 -13.41 0.14 10.08
C ALA A 120 -14.42 0.55 8.99
N GLN A 121 -15.66 0.84 9.37
CA GLN A 121 -16.70 1.31 8.46
C GLN A 121 -16.32 2.64 7.80
N ARG A 122 -15.74 3.57 8.56
CA ARG A 122 -15.30 4.85 8.03
C ARG A 122 -14.15 4.69 7.04
N VAL A 123 -13.15 3.85 7.34
CA VAL A 123 -12.05 3.53 6.42
C VAL A 123 -12.59 2.98 5.11
N ILE A 124 -13.52 2.02 5.17
CA ILE A 124 -14.15 1.45 3.98
C ILE A 124 -14.90 2.53 3.20
N LEU A 125 -15.74 3.33 3.86
CA LEU A 125 -16.53 4.36 3.20
C LEU A 125 -15.67 5.40 2.47
N GLU A 126 -14.57 5.85 3.11
CA GLU A 126 -13.73 6.93 2.57
C GLU A 126 -12.70 6.43 1.54
N LEU A 127 -12.23 5.17 1.64
CA LEU A 127 -11.15 4.66 0.80
C LEU A 127 -11.58 3.70 -0.30
N LYS A 128 -12.75 3.08 -0.21
CA LYS A 128 -13.24 2.10 -1.19
C LYS A 128 -13.15 2.62 -2.63
N ASP A 129 -13.74 3.78 -2.89
CA ASP A 129 -13.77 4.37 -4.24
C ASP A 129 -12.40 4.86 -4.71
N LYS A 130 -11.56 5.35 -3.77
CA LYS A 130 -10.20 5.81 -4.07
C LYS A 130 -9.31 4.64 -4.50
N LEU A 131 -9.38 3.53 -3.77
CA LEU A 131 -8.60 2.33 -4.06
C LEU A 131 -9.10 1.60 -5.32
N ALA A 132 -10.41 1.53 -5.52
CA ALA A 132 -10.98 0.95 -6.73
C ALA A 132 -10.53 1.71 -7.99
N LYS A 133 -10.52 3.04 -7.96
CA LYS A 133 -10.02 3.88 -9.06
C LYS A 133 -8.50 3.79 -9.21
N GLY A 134 -7.74 3.68 -8.12
CA GLY A 134 -6.29 3.53 -8.13
C GLY A 134 -5.82 2.23 -8.80
N GLN A 135 -6.57 1.15 -8.66
CA GLN A 135 -6.27 -0.11 -9.36
C GLN A 135 -6.52 -0.04 -10.87
N THR A 136 -7.38 0.87 -11.32
CA THR A 136 -7.62 1.08 -12.76
C THR A 136 -6.63 2.04 -13.43
N VAL A 137 -5.87 2.84 -12.65
CA VAL A 137 -4.94 3.87 -13.19
C VAL A 137 -3.49 3.39 -13.25
N THR A 138 -3.13 2.24 -12.69
CA THR A 138 -1.78 1.65 -12.85
C THR A 138 -1.55 0.94 -14.19
N GLY A 139 -2.30 1.33 -15.22
CA GLY A 139 -2.09 0.96 -16.63
C GLY A 139 -1.40 2.03 -17.47
N GLY A 140 -0.64 2.96 -16.90
CA GLY A 140 0.03 4.01 -17.65
C GLY A 140 1.44 4.27 -17.12
N GLY A 141 2.42 3.71 -17.82
CA GLY A 141 3.82 3.56 -17.47
C GLY A 141 4.59 4.83 -17.16
N GLU A 142 5.59 4.64 -16.32
CA GLU A 142 6.99 5.01 -16.56
C GLU A 142 7.87 4.07 -15.76
N THR A 143 8.49 3.14 -16.46
CA THR A 143 9.50 2.22 -15.96
C THR A 143 10.80 2.98 -15.66
N TYR A 144 11.08 3.22 -14.39
CA TYR A 144 12.45 3.34 -13.91
C TYR A 144 12.82 2.06 -13.15
N GLY A 145 13.85 1.39 -13.68
CA GLY A 145 14.27 0.04 -13.36
C GLY A 145 14.35 -0.31 -11.86
N GLY A 146 13.68 -1.38 -11.51
CA GLY A 146 13.77 -2.08 -10.24
C GLY A 146 12.70 -3.16 -10.23
N THR A 147 13.10 -4.41 -10.08
CA THR A 147 12.27 -5.62 -10.08
C THR A 147 11.02 -5.47 -9.20
N GLY A 148 9.99 -4.84 -9.73
CA GLY A 148 8.66 -4.83 -9.17
C GLY A 148 7.94 -6.08 -9.64
N VAL A 149 7.38 -6.86 -8.73
CA VAL A 149 6.38 -7.87 -9.08
C VAL A 149 5.16 -7.10 -9.58
N THR A 150 5.10 -6.92 -10.87
CA THR A 150 3.88 -6.56 -11.58
C THR A 150 2.92 -7.72 -11.33
N LEU A 151 1.83 -7.48 -10.61
CA LEU A 151 0.62 -8.26 -10.79
C LEU A 151 0.10 -7.91 -12.19
N ILE A 152 0.71 -8.51 -13.20
CA ILE A 152 0.15 -8.57 -14.54
C ILE A 152 -1.09 -9.44 -14.37
N PRO A 153 -2.29 -8.97 -14.66
CA PRO A 153 -3.38 -9.89 -14.89
C PRO A 153 -2.92 -10.75 -16.08
N GLU A 154 -2.65 -12.02 -15.83
CA GLU A 154 -2.25 -13.01 -16.85
C GLU A 154 -3.41 -13.30 -17.85
N ASN A 155 -4.13 -12.25 -18.23
CA ASN A 155 -5.23 -12.45 -19.16
C ASN A 155 -5.31 -11.24 -20.09
N LYS A 156 -4.83 -11.44 -21.32
CA LYS A 156 -4.98 -10.48 -22.45
C LYS A 156 -6.43 -9.97 -22.60
N LEU A 157 -7.42 -10.76 -22.15
CA LEU A 157 -8.83 -10.38 -22.09
C LEU A 157 -9.12 -9.26 -21.11
N SER A 158 -8.47 -9.24 -19.95
CA SER A 158 -8.63 -8.19 -18.93
C SER A 158 -8.06 -6.86 -19.44
N GLU A 159 -6.91 -6.90 -20.10
CA GLU A 159 -6.27 -5.72 -20.70
C GLU A 159 -7.09 -5.16 -21.85
N ALA A 160 -7.58 -6.02 -22.73
CA ALA A 160 -8.48 -5.64 -23.83
C ALA A 160 -9.80 -5.06 -23.33
N SER A 161 -10.37 -5.63 -22.26
CA SER A 161 -11.59 -5.13 -21.61
C SER A 161 -11.38 -3.73 -21.03
N ALA A 162 -10.24 -3.51 -20.36
CA ALA A 162 -9.90 -2.18 -19.80
C ALA A 162 -9.70 -1.14 -20.90
N ALA A 163 -9.03 -1.50 -22.00
CA ALA A 163 -8.82 -0.60 -23.14
C ALA A 163 -10.16 -0.19 -23.80
N LEU A 164 -11.07 -1.15 -23.99
CA LEU A 164 -12.40 -0.88 -24.57
C LEU A 164 -13.26 0.00 -23.63
N ALA A 165 -13.16 -0.19 -22.32
CA ALA A 165 -13.85 0.66 -21.35
C ALA A 165 -13.37 2.12 -21.40
N VAL A 166 -12.05 2.34 -21.57
CA VAL A 166 -11.46 3.68 -21.76
C VAL A 166 -11.93 4.35 -23.03
N LEU A 167 -12.20 3.56 -24.09
CA LEU A 167 -12.78 4.04 -25.35
C LEU A 167 -14.28 4.34 -25.28
N GLY A 168 -14.91 4.11 -24.11
CA GLY A 168 -16.30 4.47 -23.85
C GLY A 168 -17.33 3.38 -24.13
N TYR A 169 -16.90 2.14 -24.41
CA TYR A 169 -17.82 1.01 -24.58
C TYR A 169 -18.40 0.55 -23.25
N THR A 170 -19.67 0.15 -23.25
CA THR A 170 -20.32 -0.42 -22.06
C THR A 170 -19.82 -1.84 -21.78
N GLN A 171 -19.90 -2.28 -20.52
CA GLN A 171 -19.46 -3.64 -20.13
C GLN A 171 -20.20 -4.75 -20.91
N GLY A 172 -21.44 -4.51 -21.32
CA GLY A 172 -22.22 -5.43 -22.15
C GLY A 172 -21.62 -5.59 -23.55
N GLU A 173 -21.24 -4.49 -24.19
CA GLU A 173 -20.60 -4.48 -25.52
C GLU A 173 -19.21 -5.11 -25.47
N ILE A 174 -18.44 -4.82 -24.41
CA ILE A 174 -17.12 -5.40 -24.18
C ILE A 174 -17.22 -6.92 -24.03
N ASN A 175 -18.13 -7.41 -23.21
CA ASN A 175 -18.32 -8.84 -23.01
C ASN A 175 -18.76 -9.54 -24.30
N LEU A 176 -19.56 -8.88 -25.13
CA LEU A 176 -19.99 -9.42 -26.42
C LEU A 176 -18.83 -9.48 -27.44
N ALA A 177 -18.03 -8.42 -27.49
CA ALA A 177 -16.89 -8.32 -28.40
C ALA A 177 -15.76 -9.32 -28.06
N LEU A 178 -15.54 -9.57 -26.78
CA LEU A 178 -14.50 -10.50 -26.29
C LEU A 178 -14.96 -11.96 -26.25
N LYS A 179 -16.24 -12.22 -26.45
CA LYS A 179 -16.81 -13.57 -26.46
C LYS A 179 -16.43 -14.30 -27.75
N GLY A 180 -15.50 -15.24 -27.65
CA GLY A 180 -15.07 -16.08 -28.77
C GLY A 180 -13.72 -15.71 -29.39
N ILE A 181 -12.96 -14.84 -28.74
CA ILE A 181 -11.56 -14.60 -29.10
C ILE A 181 -10.70 -15.69 -28.46
N ASP A 182 -10.14 -16.55 -29.32
CA ASP A 182 -9.16 -17.57 -28.92
C ASP A 182 -7.81 -16.86 -28.73
N LEU A 183 -7.19 -17.03 -27.57
CA LEU A 183 -5.96 -16.34 -27.19
C LEU A 183 -4.80 -17.35 -27.18
N ASP A 184 -4.57 -18.02 -28.30
CA ASP A 184 -3.33 -18.81 -28.50
C ASP A 184 -2.09 -17.91 -28.55
#